data_5712c365c894940837b18146c521a9de
#
_entry.id   5712c365c894940837b18146c521a9de
#
_cell.length_a   1.000
_cell.length_b   1.000
_cell.length_c   1.000
_cell.angle_alpha   90.00
_cell.angle_beta   90.00
_cell.angle_gamma   90.00
#
_symmetry.space_group_name_H-M   'P 1'
#
loop_
_entity.id
_entity.type
_entity.pdbx_description
1 polymer ?
#
loop_
_entity_poly.entity_id
_entity_poly.type
_entity_poly.pdbx_seq_one_letter_code
_entity_poly.pdbx_strand_id
1 'polypeptide(L)'
;MFNRVPSRARGRAGRAAPFRSGRRPCLAALLAGVMVAAAAAGHAAATGLPDQLVTATVRADAPGRSDRAPALRRALGIVLAKLSGNPALEADARMAALDPTPLVLDLSYEDVLIDKPLRDEQGTYDRPFLLTVRFAEAGLRELLAALGERTWTGPRPRVAPMLALRHRDGREAALTADDPLVDRARAALTAAGARYAVPIALPLRGADAAPAGAVAVAGRLDWVESEFGWRAAFELGGQSWGVSGASLDEAFRALVGGAALRLRPGGGAAPR
;
A
#
# COMPACT_ATOMS: atom_id res chain seq x y z
N MET A 1 37.96 25.88 47.44
CA MET A 1 39.11 24.95 47.57
C MET A 1 39.20 24.33 46.15
N PHE A 2 40.07 24.87 45.32
CA PHE A 2 41.42 24.43 44.96
C PHE A 2 41.38 22.98 44.41
N ASN A 3 41.75 22.65 43.14
CA ASN A 3 42.97 22.98 42.38
C ASN A 3 42.74 22.52 40.91
N ARG A 4 42.93 23.30 39.88
CA ARG A 4 44.12 23.60 39.02
C ARG A 4 44.79 22.36 38.40
N VAL A 5 44.63 22.23 37.10
CA VAL A 5 45.55 22.24 35.92
C VAL A 5 47.08 22.38 36.28
N PRO A 6 48.08 21.99 35.48
CA PRO A 6 48.21 21.81 34.00
C PRO A 6 49.18 20.65 33.60
N SER A 7 49.52 20.35 32.33
CA SER A 7 50.57 20.95 31.51
C SER A 7 51.03 19.99 30.38
N ARG A 8 51.10 20.45 29.15
CA ARG A 8 52.17 20.59 28.16
C ARG A 8 53.26 19.50 28.01
N ALA A 9 53.48 19.10 26.76
CA ALA A 9 54.74 19.16 25.95
C ALA A 9 54.49 18.50 24.60
N ARG A 10 54.62 19.13 23.45
CA ARG A 10 55.71 19.66 22.65
C ARG A 10 56.73 18.62 22.18
N GLY A 11 56.89 18.57 20.86
CA GLY A 11 58.09 18.30 20.11
C GLY A 11 57.89 17.14 19.13
N ARG A 12 58.30 17.06 17.90
CA ARG A 12 59.33 17.87 17.20
C ARG A 12 59.23 17.56 15.72
N ALA A 13 59.57 18.48 14.93
CA ALA A 13 59.73 18.45 13.47
C ALA A 13 60.84 17.51 13.02
N GLY A 14 60.66 16.97 11.84
CA GLY A 14 61.73 16.35 11.08
C GLY A 14 61.52 16.57 9.58
N ARG A 15 62.31 17.48 9.04
CA ARG A 15 62.49 17.85 7.64
C ARG A 15 63.39 16.85 6.95
N ALA A 16 63.21 16.71 5.63
CA ALA A 16 64.18 16.76 4.53
C ALA A 16 63.79 15.75 3.46
N ALA A 17 63.30 16.14 2.32
CA ALA A 17 63.89 16.63 1.05
C ALA A 17 64.80 15.62 0.31
N PRO A 18 65.05 15.77 -0.98
CA PRO A 18 64.44 15.06 -2.07
C PRO A 18 65.51 14.26 -2.87
N PHE A 19 65.14 13.31 -3.66
CA PHE A 19 66.07 12.75 -4.65
C PHE A 19 65.45 12.77 -6.05
N ARG A 20 66.19 13.37 -6.94
CA ARG A 20 65.94 13.63 -8.34
C ARG A 20 66.51 12.49 -9.19
N SER A 21 65.89 12.34 -10.31
CA SER A 21 66.47 12.00 -11.63
C SER A 21 66.54 10.53 -12.05
N GLY A 22 66.07 10.34 -13.28
CA GLY A 22 66.41 9.18 -14.08
C GLY A 22 65.53 9.08 -15.33
N ARG A 23 66.00 9.68 -16.40
CA ARG A 23 65.38 9.73 -17.74
C ARG A 23 65.34 8.41 -18.49
N ARG A 24 64.22 8.17 -19.20
CA ARG A 24 64.08 7.68 -20.61
C ARG A 24 64.36 6.20 -20.95
N PRO A 25 63.94 5.82 -22.19
CA PRO A 25 62.60 5.42 -22.62
C PRO A 25 62.64 4.06 -23.30
N CYS A 26 61.58 3.61 -23.78
CA CYS A 26 61.39 2.86 -25.02
C CYS A 26 60.44 1.69 -24.95
N LEU A 27 59.52 1.80 -25.82
CA LEU A 27 58.97 0.85 -26.77
C LEU A 27 57.97 -0.17 -26.32
N ALA A 28 56.80 0.12 -26.74
CA ALA A 28 55.92 -0.69 -27.59
C ALA A 28 55.74 -2.16 -27.15
N ALA A 29 54.59 -2.41 -26.59
CA ALA A 29 53.96 -3.71 -26.77
C ALA A 29 52.45 -3.51 -26.95
N LEU A 30 52.03 -3.97 -28.07
CA LEU A 30 50.73 -4.01 -28.65
C LEU A 30 49.60 -4.40 -27.66
N LEU A 31 48.56 -3.60 -27.75
CA LEU A 31 47.22 -3.86 -27.30
C LEU A 31 46.67 -5.18 -27.85
N ALA A 32 46.22 -6.02 -26.95
CA ALA A 32 45.10 -6.91 -27.21
C ALA A 32 43.89 -6.33 -26.48
N GLY A 33 43.10 -5.55 -27.21
CA GLY A 33 41.82 -5.08 -26.74
C GLY A 33 40.84 -6.22 -26.65
N VAL A 34 40.63 -6.73 -25.44
CA VAL A 34 39.46 -7.55 -25.15
C VAL A 34 38.28 -6.63 -25.03
N MET A 35 37.54 -6.48 -26.11
CA MET A 35 36.18 -5.94 -26.06
C MET A 35 35.33 -6.95 -25.29
N VAL A 36 35.14 -6.70 -24.00
CA VAL A 36 34.06 -7.29 -23.26
C VAL A 36 32.79 -6.61 -23.78
N ALA A 37 32.14 -7.21 -24.76
CA ALA A 37 30.78 -6.94 -25.09
C ALA A 37 29.95 -7.31 -23.87
N ALA A 38 29.66 -6.33 -23.03
CA ALA A 38 28.61 -6.45 -22.03
C ALA A 38 27.32 -6.71 -22.80
N ALA A 39 26.96 -7.97 -22.91
CA ALA A 39 25.62 -8.38 -23.28
C ALA A 39 24.69 -7.77 -22.20
N ALA A 40 24.15 -6.60 -22.49
CA ALA A 40 22.97 -6.11 -21.84
C ALA A 40 21.89 -7.17 -22.15
N ALA A 41 21.78 -8.16 -21.29
CA ALA A 41 20.60 -8.99 -21.20
C ALA A 41 19.48 -8.02 -20.82
N GLY A 42 18.84 -7.46 -21.85
CA GLY A 42 17.60 -6.76 -21.71
C GLY A 42 16.64 -7.74 -21.05
N HIS A 43 16.43 -7.56 -19.75
CA HIS A 43 15.28 -8.14 -19.10
C HIS A 43 14.11 -7.56 -19.88
N ALA A 44 13.51 -8.36 -20.75
CA ALA A 44 12.21 -8.07 -21.30
C ALA A 44 11.33 -7.77 -20.08
N ALA A 45 11.03 -6.48 -19.85
CA ALA A 45 10.13 -6.09 -18.80
C ALA A 45 8.87 -6.88 -19.04
N ALA A 46 8.50 -7.70 -18.06
CA ALA A 46 7.25 -8.43 -18.11
C ALA A 46 6.17 -7.40 -18.40
N THR A 47 5.59 -7.45 -19.60
CA THR A 47 4.58 -6.50 -20.09
C THR A 47 3.25 -6.64 -19.34
N GLY A 48 3.19 -7.54 -18.35
CA GLY A 48 2.04 -7.81 -17.51
C GLY A 48 1.92 -6.87 -16.31
N LEU A 49 0.71 -6.78 -15.78
CA LEU A 49 0.43 -6.08 -14.53
C LEU A 49 1.14 -6.79 -13.36
N PRO A 50 1.63 -6.04 -12.35
CA PRO A 50 2.15 -6.64 -11.13
C PRO A 50 1.13 -7.57 -10.47
N ASP A 51 1.56 -8.71 -9.97
CA ASP A 51 0.70 -9.74 -9.35
C ASP A 51 -0.21 -9.16 -8.25
N GLN A 52 0.29 -8.23 -7.46
CA GLN A 52 -0.49 -7.56 -6.43
C GLN A 52 -1.73 -6.83 -6.96
N LEU A 53 -1.75 -6.43 -8.24
CA LEU A 53 -2.88 -5.75 -8.86
C LEU A 53 -3.96 -6.72 -9.34
N VAL A 54 -3.60 -7.96 -9.67
CA VAL A 54 -4.51 -9.00 -10.17
C VAL A 54 -4.87 -10.04 -9.11
N THR A 55 -4.43 -9.84 -7.86
CA THR A 55 -4.67 -10.76 -6.75
C THR A 55 -5.48 -10.07 -5.65
N ALA A 56 -6.41 -10.79 -5.06
CA ALA A 56 -7.14 -10.36 -3.86
C ALA A 56 -7.29 -11.49 -2.86
N THR A 57 -7.30 -11.13 -1.58
CA THR A 57 -7.58 -12.04 -0.47
C THR A 57 -8.88 -11.64 0.21
N VAL A 58 -9.77 -12.59 0.41
CA VAL A 58 -11.10 -12.42 1.02
C VAL A 58 -11.37 -13.50 2.05
N ARG A 59 -12.22 -13.21 3.02
CA ARG A 59 -12.76 -14.26 3.90
C ARG A 59 -13.65 -15.21 3.12
N ALA A 60 -13.51 -16.50 3.36
CA ALA A 60 -14.30 -17.55 2.76
C ALA A 60 -14.59 -18.66 3.80
N ASP A 61 -15.55 -19.50 3.48
CA ASP A 61 -15.79 -20.75 4.22
C ASP A 61 -14.72 -21.79 3.86
N ALA A 62 -14.70 -22.88 4.62
CA ALA A 62 -13.78 -23.99 4.38
C ALA A 62 -13.93 -24.54 2.94
N PRO A 63 -12.82 -25.00 2.31
CA PRO A 63 -12.87 -25.63 1.02
C PRO A 63 -13.92 -26.77 0.99
N GLY A 64 -14.81 -26.74 0.00
CA GLY A 64 -15.84 -27.77 -0.21
C GLY A 64 -17.07 -27.70 0.71
N ARG A 65 -17.17 -26.72 1.63
CA ARG A 65 -18.32 -26.55 2.52
C ARG A 65 -19.47 -25.73 1.94
N SER A 66 -19.16 -24.76 1.10
CA SER A 66 -20.16 -23.87 0.51
C SER A 66 -19.79 -23.51 -0.93
N ASP A 67 -20.74 -22.90 -1.63
CA ASP A 67 -20.46 -22.29 -2.90
C ASP A 67 -19.43 -21.16 -2.76
N ARG A 68 -18.28 -21.32 -3.41
CA ARG A 68 -17.22 -20.30 -3.40
C ARG A 68 -17.51 -19.09 -4.28
N ALA A 69 -18.55 -19.14 -5.14
CA ALA A 69 -18.84 -18.06 -6.07
C ALA A 69 -19.02 -16.68 -5.38
N PRO A 70 -19.70 -16.56 -4.22
CA PRO A 70 -19.76 -15.27 -3.50
C PRO A 70 -18.40 -14.74 -3.08
N ALA A 71 -17.49 -15.61 -2.62
CA ALA A 71 -16.12 -15.19 -2.25
C ALA A 71 -15.31 -14.76 -3.48
N LEU A 72 -15.42 -15.49 -4.58
CA LEU A 72 -14.77 -15.14 -5.86
C LEU A 72 -15.28 -13.81 -6.40
N ARG A 73 -16.59 -13.53 -6.33
CA ARG A 73 -17.17 -12.23 -6.72
C ARG A 73 -16.63 -11.09 -5.86
N ARG A 74 -16.53 -11.27 -4.55
CA ARG A 74 -15.91 -10.26 -3.66
C ARG A 74 -14.46 -10.02 -4.03
N ALA A 75 -13.68 -11.07 -4.28
CA ALA A 75 -12.28 -10.95 -4.71
C ALA A 75 -12.17 -10.23 -6.05
N LEU A 76 -13.02 -10.57 -7.02
CA LEU A 76 -13.08 -9.91 -8.32
C LEU A 76 -13.39 -8.41 -8.18
N GLY A 77 -14.41 -8.05 -7.40
CA GLY A 77 -14.75 -6.63 -7.14
C GLY A 77 -13.58 -5.84 -6.58
N ILE A 78 -12.82 -6.41 -5.62
CA ILE A 78 -11.61 -5.79 -5.08
C ILE A 78 -10.54 -5.58 -6.16
N VAL A 79 -10.31 -6.59 -7.00
CA VAL A 79 -9.31 -6.49 -8.08
C VAL A 79 -9.72 -5.45 -9.12
N LEU A 80 -10.99 -5.39 -9.50
CA LEU A 80 -11.49 -4.38 -10.43
C LEU A 80 -11.39 -2.97 -9.85
N ALA A 81 -11.76 -2.78 -8.57
CA ALA A 81 -11.59 -1.51 -7.87
C ALA A 81 -10.11 -1.11 -7.79
N LYS A 82 -9.24 -2.05 -7.50
CA LYS A 82 -7.79 -1.85 -7.47
C LYS A 82 -7.24 -1.45 -8.84
N LEU A 83 -7.65 -2.13 -9.91
CA LEU A 83 -7.18 -1.87 -11.27
C LEU A 83 -7.68 -0.55 -11.83
N SER A 84 -8.92 -0.17 -11.56
CA SER A 84 -9.53 1.06 -12.10
C SER A 84 -9.32 2.29 -11.20
N GLY A 85 -9.05 2.09 -9.90
CA GLY A 85 -9.10 3.14 -8.88
C GLY A 85 -10.54 3.56 -8.54
N ASN A 86 -11.55 2.79 -8.94
CA ASN A 86 -12.96 3.03 -8.62
C ASN A 86 -13.48 2.07 -7.55
N PRO A 87 -13.59 2.52 -6.27
CA PRO A 87 -14.04 1.66 -5.17
C PRO A 87 -15.49 1.19 -5.33
N ALA A 88 -16.33 1.87 -6.12
CA ALA A 88 -17.72 1.48 -6.32
C ALA A 88 -17.87 0.11 -7.00
N LEU A 89 -16.85 -0.35 -7.72
CA LEU A 89 -16.87 -1.67 -8.36
C LEU A 89 -16.91 -2.84 -7.36
N GLU A 90 -16.50 -2.62 -6.11
CA GLU A 90 -16.60 -3.67 -5.08
C GLU A 90 -18.04 -4.07 -4.75
N ALA A 91 -18.96 -3.11 -4.84
CA ALA A 91 -20.37 -3.28 -4.53
C ALA A 91 -21.28 -3.12 -5.77
N ASP A 92 -20.70 -3.17 -6.98
CA ASP A 92 -21.47 -3.02 -8.21
C ASP A 92 -22.46 -4.18 -8.36
N ALA A 93 -23.73 -3.86 -8.51
CA ALA A 93 -24.80 -4.87 -8.63
C ALA A 93 -24.58 -5.82 -9.83
N ARG A 94 -23.91 -5.37 -10.89
CA ARG A 94 -23.56 -6.20 -12.05
C ARG A 94 -22.66 -7.39 -11.67
N MET A 95 -21.88 -7.27 -10.59
CA MET A 95 -21.03 -8.35 -10.08
C MET A 95 -21.84 -9.55 -9.58
N ALA A 96 -23.08 -9.35 -9.11
CA ALA A 96 -23.91 -10.42 -8.58
C ALA A 96 -24.26 -11.47 -9.64
N ALA A 97 -24.40 -11.05 -10.90
CA ALA A 97 -24.75 -11.91 -12.05
C ALA A 97 -23.52 -12.55 -12.74
N LEU A 98 -22.28 -12.12 -12.37
CA LEU A 98 -21.08 -12.64 -13.01
C LEU A 98 -20.67 -13.99 -12.42
N ASP A 99 -20.23 -14.89 -13.30
CA ASP A 99 -19.42 -16.05 -12.92
C ASP A 99 -17.94 -15.68 -13.06
N PRO A 100 -17.20 -15.53 -11.95
CA PRO A 100 -15.79 -15.18 -12.00
C PRO A 100 -14.88 -16.37 -12.31
N THR A 101 -15.40 -17.60 -12.31
CA THR A 101 -14.62 -18.83 -12.45
C THR A 101 -13.73 -18.86 -13.70
N PRO A 102 -14.19 -18.43 -14.89
CA PRO A 102 -13.35 -18.42 -16.09
C PRO A 102 -12.16 -17.46 -16.02
N LEU A 103 -12.20 -16.48 -15.12
CA LEU A 103 -11.14 -15.50 -14.94
C LEU A 103 -10.08 -15.94 -13.92
N VAL A 104 -10.33 -17.00 -13.15
CA VAL A 104 -9.42 -17.46 -12.09
C VAL A 104 -8.24 -18.20 -12.70
N LEU A 105 -7.01 -17.72 -12.43
CA LEU A 105 -5.78 -18.41 -12.78
C LEU A 105 -5.30 -19.33 -11.67
N ASP A 106 -5.41 -18.87 -10.42
CA ASP A 106 -4.97 -19.60 -9.27
C ASP A 106 -5.76 -19.19 -8.03
N LEU A 107 -5.88 -20.11 -7.07
CA LEU A 107 -6.49 -19.85 -5.79
C LEU A 107 -5.86 -20.69 -4.67
N SER A 108 -5.73 -20.10 -3.50
CA SER A 108 -5.24 -20.79 -2.31
C SER A 108 -6.08 -20.45 -1.10
N TYR A 109 -6.17 -21.40 -0.16
CA TYR A 109 -6.85 -21.21 1.11
C TYR A 109 -5.83 -21.24 2.24
N GLU A 110 -5.99 -20.32 3.19
CA GLU A 110 -5.24 -20.28 4.44
C GLU A 110 -6.21 -20.38 5.61
N ASP A 111 -5.97 -21.35 6.50
CA ASP A 111 -6.73 -21.48 7.75
C ASP A 111 -6.18 -20.47 8.77
N VAL A 112 -6.96 -19.45 9.09
CA VAL A 112 -6.56 -18.38 10.04
C VAL A 112 -6.35 -18.89 11.46
N LEU A 113 -6.89 -20.07 11.78
CA LEU A 113 -6.91 -20.63 13.13
C LEU A 113 -6.16 -21.97 13.23
N ILE A 114 -5.24 -22.27 12.29
CA ILE A 114 -4.56 -23.56 12.24
C ILE A 114 -3.84 -23.93 13.55
N ASP A 115 -3.27 -22.93 14.23
CA ASP A 115 -2.52 -23.12 15.48
C ASP A 115 -3.37 -22.83 16.75
N LYS A 116 -4.66 -22.55 16.60
CA LYS A 116 -5.53 -22.26 17.73
C LYS A 116 -6.46 -23.45 17.97
N PRO A 117 -6.35 -24.15 19.12
CA PRO A 117 -7.30 -25.19 19.47
C PRO A 117 -8.67 -24.55 19.67
N LEU A 118 -9.58 -24.77 18.74
CA LEU A 118 -10.98 -24.45 18.91
C LEU A 118 -11.57 -25.51 19.84
N ARG A 119 -11.72 -25.16 21.10
CA ARG A 119 -12.53 -25.95 22.03
C ARG A 119 -13.97 -25.50 21.88
N ASP A 120 -14.74 -26.26 21.16
CA ASP A 120 -16.19 -26.12 21.14
C ASP A 120 -16.82 -27.34 21.76
N GLU A 121 -17.60 -27.12 22.80
CA GLU A 121 -18.41 -28.15 23.45
C GLU A 121 -19.63 -28.54 22.60
N GLN A 122 -19.94 -27.80 21.55
CA GLN A 122 -21.09 -27.99 20.66
C GLN A 122 -20.76 -28.40 19.20
N GLY A 123 -19.50 -28.57 18.85
CA GLY A 123 -19.07 -29.33 17.66
C GLY A 123 -19.20 -28.70 16.29
N THR A 124 -19.56 -27.43 16.16
CA THR A 124 -19.69 -26.76 14.85
C THR A 124 -19.16 -25.35 14.87
N TYR A 125 -17.85 -25.19 14.67
CA TYR A 125 -17.28 -23.88 14.34
C TYR A 125 -17.08 -23.76 12.84
N ASP A 126 -17.67 -22.69 12.28
CA ASP A 126 -17.26 -22.18 10.96
C ASP A 126 -15.87 -21.58 11.11
N ARG A 127 -14.84 -22.39 10.77
CA ARG A 127 -13.46 -21.89 10.72
C ARG A 127 -13.36 -20.85 9.60
N PRO A 128 -12.93 -19.63 9.89
CA PRO A 128 -12.70 -18.64 8.85
C PRO A 128 -11.44 -18.99 8.06
N PHE A 129 -11.56 -19.04 6.76
CA PHE A 129 -10.44 -19.17 5.84
C PHE A 129 -10.20 -17.84 5.14
N LEU A 130 -8.95 -17.61 4.75
CA LEU A 130 -8.60 -16.60 3.77
C LEU A 130 -8.46 -17.28 2.41
N LEU A 131 -9.24 -16.82 1.45
CA LEU A 131 -9.15 -17.22 0.07
C LEU A 131 -8.38 -16.16 -0.70
N THR A 132 -7.20 -16.51 -1.18
CA THR A 132 -6.41 -15.68 -2.10
C THR A 132 -6.67 -16.14 -3.53
N VAL A 133 -7.07 -15.21 -4.39
CA VAL A 133 -7.43 -15.48 -5.78
C VAL A 133 -6.60 -14.61 -6.69
N ARG A 134 -5.98 -15.21 -7.70
CA ARG A 134 -5.28 -14.54 -8.79
C ARG A 134 -6.10 -14.68 -10.07
N PHE A 135 -6.31 -13.56 -10.75
CA PHE A 135 -7.13 -13.50 -11.96
C PHE A 135 -6.31 -13.25 -13.22
N ALA A 136 -6.86 -13.69 -14.37
CA ALA A 136 -6.27 -13.48 -15.70
C ALA A 136 -6.36 -12.01 -16.12
N GLU A 137 -5.23 -11.38 -16.37
CA GLU A 137 -5.12 -9.96 -16.72
C GLU A 137 -5.98 -9.60 -17.96
N ALA A 138 -5.92 -10.40 -19.01
CA ALA A 138 -6.65 -10.13 -20.24
C ALA A 138 -8.17 -10.04 -19.98
N GLY A 139 -8.74 -11.04 -19.29
CA GLY A 139 -10.15 -11.05 -18.96
C GLY A 139 -10.56 -9.93 -18.01
N LEU A 140 -9.67 -9.53 -17.07
CA LEU A 140 -9.92 -8.36 -16.22
C LEU A 140 -10.00 -7.06 -17.02
N ARG A 141 -9.14 -6.87 -18.02
CA ARG A 141 -9.14 -5.68 -18.88
C ARG A 141 -10.41 -5.63 -19.75
N GLU A 142 -10.82 -6.75 -20.31
CA GLU A 142 -12.04 -6.87 -21.08
C GLU A 142 -13.28 -6.57 -20.22
N LEU A 143 -13.31 -7.13 -19.01
CA LEU A 143 -14.42 -6.89 -18.08
C LEU A 143 -14.48 -5.42 -17.64
N LEU A 144 -13.34 -4.78 -17.32
CA LEU A 144 -13.31 -3.34 -17.02
C LEU A 144 -13.85 -2.51 -18.18
N ALA A 145 -13.45 -2.81 -19.42
CA ALA A 145 -13.94 -2.12 -20.61
C ALA A 145 -15.46 -2.31 -20.78
N ALA A 146 -15.98 -3.52 -20.55
CA ALA A 146 -17.42 -3.80 -20.59
C ALA A 146 -18.21 -3.05 -19.50
N LEU A 147 -17.56 -2.78 -18.37
CA LEU A 147 -18.13 -1.97 -17.28
C LEU A 147 -18.01 -0.45 -17.53
N GLY A 148 -17.36 -0.03 -18.63
CA GLY A 148 -17.12 1.39 -18.95
C GLY A 148 -15.96 2.00 -18.18
N GLU A 149 -15.11 1.17 -17.56
CA GLU A 149 -13.96 1.60 -16.75
C GLU A 149 -12.64 1.41 -17.49
N ARG A 150 -11.64 2.18 -17.09
CA ARG A 150 -10.28 2.09 -17.64
C ARG A 150 -9.32 1.52 -16.61
N THR A 151 -8.35 0.76 -17.06
CA THR A 151 -7.24 0.31 -16.20
C THR A 151 -6.32 1.47 -15.88
N TRP A 152 -6.02 1.66 -14.60
CA TRP A 152 -5.01 2.60 -14.14
C TRP A 152 -3.62 1.98 -14.31
N THR A 153 -2.96 2.27 -15.42
CA THR A 153 -1.65 1.70 -15.78
C THR A 153 -0.45 2.53 -15.31
N GLY A 154 -0.67 3.79 -14.93
CA GLY A 154 0.39 4.70 -14.47
C GLY A 154 0.80 4.47 -13.01
N PRO A 155 1.91 5.13 -12.58
CA PRO A 155 2.32 5.11 -11.18
C PRO A 155 1.24 5.72 -10.29
N ARG A 156 1.06 5.13 -9.11
CA ARG A 156 0.09 5.61 -8.11
C ARG A 156 0.78 6.60 -7.18
N PRO A 157 0.22 7.81 -7.02
CA PRO A 157 0.74 8.77 -6.06
C PRO A 157 0.71 8.19 -4.66
N ARG A 158 1.72 8.51 -3.86
CA ARG A 158 1.70 8.22 -2.43
C ARG A 158 0.69 9.15 -1.77
N VAL A 159 -0.16 8.62 -0.92
CA VAL A 159 -1.16 9.38 -0.18
C VAL A 159 -0.69 9.57 1.27
N ALA A 160 -0.73 10.81 1.75
CA ALA A 160 -0.44 11.17 3.13
C ALA A 160 -1.72 11.62 3.83
N PRO A 161 -2.36 10.75 4.62
CA PRO A 161 -3.49 11.14 5.44
C PRO A 161 -3.05 12.06 6.58
N MET A 162 -3.49 13.32 6.56
CA MET A 162 -3.31 14.31 7.61
C MET A 162 -4.59 14.35 8.45
N LEU A 163 -4.71 13.42 9.40
CA LEU A 163 -5.96 13.15 10.11
C LEU A 163 -5.86 13.41 11.61
N ALA A 164 -6.93 14.00 12.16
CA ALA A 164 -7.21 13.99 13.59
C ALA A 164 -8.23 12.88 13.90
N LEU A 165 -7.96 12.09 14.94
CA LEU A 165 -8.85 11.06 15.46
C LEU A 165 -9.34 11.48 16.84
N ARG A 166 -10.66 11.53 17.05
CA ARG A 166 -11.26 11.70 18.36
C ARG A 166 -11.90 10.38 18.80
N HIS A 167 -11.29 9.78 19.80
CA HIS A 167 -11.71 8.50 20.37
C HIS A 167 -12.98 8.62 21.23
N ARG A 168 -13.56 7.47 21.58
CA ARG A 168 -14.75 7.36 22.41
C ARG A 168 -14.65 8.06 23.77
N ASP A 169 -13.47 8.08 24.35
CA ASP A 169 -13.16 8.73 25.63
C ASP A 169 -12.85 10.24 25.50
N GLY A 170 -13.04 10.83 24.31
CA GLY A 170 -12.81 12.23 24.01
C GLY A 170 -11.35 12.58 23.72
N ARG A 171 -10.41 11.64 23.86
CA ARG A 171 -9.01 11.91 23.50
C ARG A 171 -8.87 12.12 22.02
N GLU A 172 -8.04 13.12 21.68
CA GLU A 172 -7.65 13.39 20.30
C GLU A 172 -6.22 12.96 20.05
N ALA A 173 -5.98 12.36 18.90
CA ALA A 173 -4.66 11.97 18.42
C ALA A 173 -4.51 12.25 16.94
N ALA A 174 -3.35 12.70 16.50
CA ALA A 174 -3.02 12.78 15.09
C ALA A 174 -2.60 11.40 14.57
N LEU A 175 -3.01 11.07 13.35
CA LEU A 175 -2.59 9.83 12.70
C LEU A 175 -1.16 9.97 12.18
N THR A 176 -0.19 9.44 12.92
CA THR A 176 1.23 9.52 12.61
C THR A 176 1.90 8.15 12.55
N ALA A 177 3.10 8.10 11.99
CA ALA A 177 3.85 6.85 11.83
C ALA A 177 4.36 6.26 13.15
N ASP A 178 4.56 7.11 14.16
CA ASP A 178 5.30 6.82 15.39
C ASP A 178 4.49 6.96 16.69
N ASP A 179 3.19 7.27 16.62
CA ASP A 179 2.33 7.33 17.80
C ASP A 179 1.70 5.96 18.13
N PRO A 180 2.02 5.34 19.28
CA PRO A 180 1.44 4.05 19.67
C PRO A 180 -0.07 4.11 19.92
N LEU A 181 -0.63 5.30 20.21
CA LEU A 181 -2.06 5.46 20.43
C LEU A 181 -2.89 5.21 19.16
N VAL A 182 -2.26 5.26 18.00
CA VAL A 182 -2.94 5.07 16.70
C VAL A 182 -2.52 3.79 15.95
N ASP A 183 -1.88 2.82 16.63
CA ASP A 183 -1.43 1.56 16.02
C ASP A 183 -2.54 0.83 15.27
N ARG A 184 -3.72 0.73 15.87
CA ARG A 184 -4.87 0.08 15.25
C ARG A 184 -5.35 0.84 14.01
N ALA A 185 -5.33 2.18 14.06
CA ALA A 185 -5.68 3.03 12.93
C ALA A 185 -4.66 2.88 11.79
N ARG A 186 -3.36 2.79 12.11
CA ARG A 186 -2.32 2.52 11.11
C ARG A 186 -2.49 1.17 10.43
N ALA A 187 -2.79 0.12 11.18
CA ALA A 187 -3.03 -1.21 10.64
C ALA A 187 -4.22 -1.21 9.67
N ALA A 188 -5.35 -0.60 10.05
CA ALA A 188 -6.53 -0.46 9.21
C ALA A 188 -6.26 0.36 7.93
N LEU A 189 -5.51 1.45 8.07
CA LEU A 189 -5.09 2.27 6.92
C LEU A 189 -4.16 1.51 5.97
N THR A 190 -3.20 0.76 6.50
CA THR A 190 -2.27 -0.07 5.71
C THR A 190 -3.05 -1.13 4.92
N ALA A 191 -4.02 -1.78 5.54
CA ALA A 191 -4.90 -2.74 4.87
C ALA A 191 -5.73 -2.08 3.76
N ALA A 192 -6.26 -0.87 4.00
CA ALA A 192 -6.97 -0.11 2.98
C ALA A 192 -6.04 0.30 1.82
N GLY A 193 -4.81 0.72 2.11
CA GLY A 193 -3.78 1.01 1.11
C GLY A 193 -3.49 -0.18 0.20
N ALA A 194 -3.28 -1.35 0.78
CA ALA A 194 -3.06 -2.60 0.05
C ALA A 194 -4.28 -3.00 -0.79
N ARG A 195 -5.50 -2.80 -0.24
CA ARG A 195 -6.76 -3.12 -0.93
C ARG A 195 -6.93 -2.36 -2.24
N TYR A 196 -6.55 -1.09 -2.29
CA TYR A 196 -6.66 -0.23 -3.49
C TYR A 196 -5.32 -0.05 -4.22
N ALA A 197 -4.27 -0.71 -3.76
CA ALA A 197 -2.90 -0.57 -4.24
C ALA A 197 -2.43 0.91 -4.25
N VAL A 198 -2.81 1.68 -3.24
CA VAL A 198 -2.41 3.07 -3.03
C VAL A 198 -1.31 3.09 -1.98
N PRO A 199 -0.09 3.54 -2.31
CA PRO A 199 0.98 3.66 -1.33
C PRO A 199 0.65 4.72 -0.28
N ILE A 200 0.84 4.40 0.99
CA ILE A 200 0.57 5.30 2.11
C ILE A 200 1.89 5.84 2.66
N ALA A 201 1.92 7.12 2.98
CA ALA A 201 3.03 7.79 3.65
C ALA A 201 2.49 8.58 4.85
N LEU A 202 2.77 8.12 6.07
CA LEU A 202 2.33 8.83 7.27
C LEU A 202 3.34 9.91 7.68
N PRO A 203 2.86 11.06 8.19
CA PRO A 203 3.71 12.05 8.84
C PRO A 203 4.27 11.50 10.14
N LEU A 204 5.38 12.05 10.60
CA LEU A 204 5.88 11.85 11.97
C LEU A 204 5.09 12.74 12.93
N ARG A 205 5.12 12.39 14.21
CA ARG A 205 4.49 13.21 15.27
C ARG A 205 5.07 14.62 15.26
N GLY A 206 4.18 15.63 15.30
CA GLY A 206 4.56 17.04 15.26
C GLY A 206 4.89 17.57 13.87
N ALA A 207 4.71 16.78 12.81
CA ALA A 207 4.84 17.29 11.46
C ALA A 207 3.54 18.00 11.02
N ASP A 208 3.68 19.24 10.59
CA ASP A 208 2.56 20.07 10.09
C ASP A 208 2.29 19.89 8.59
N ALA A 209 3.13 19.13 7.91
CA ALA A 209 3.03 18.91 6.46
C ALA A 209 3.15 17.43 6.09
N ALA A 210 2.60 17.09 4.93
CA ALA A 210 2.73 15.76 4.34
C ALA A 210 4.20 15.44 4.00
N PRO A 211 4.62 14.18 4.09
CA PRO A 211 5.94 13.76 3.64
C PRO A 211 6.19 14.13 2.18
N ALA A 212 7.43 14.50 1.85
CA ALA A 212 7.82 14.94 0.51
C ALA A 212 7.38 13.94 -0.58
N GLY A 213 6.79 14.46 -1.66
CA GLY A 213 6.31 13.66 -2.78
C GLY A 213 5.04 12.84 -2.50
N ALA A 214 4.37 13.07 -1.38
CA ALA A 214 3.07 12.49 -1.09
C ALA A 214 1.96 13.54 -1.26
N VAL A 215 0.78 13.07 -1.68
CA VAL A 215 -0.41 13.90 -1.81
C VAL A 215 -1.15 13.91 -0.48
N ALA A 216 -1.31 15.08 0.11
CA ALA A 216 -2.03 15.23 1.38
C ALA A 216 -3.53 15.01 1.19
N VAL A 217 -4.12 14.19 2.08
CA VAL A 217 -5.56 14.09 2.28
C VAL A 217 -5.84 14.59 3.70
N ALA A 218 -6.45 15.74 3.81
CA ALA A 218 -6.88 16.28 5.09
C ALA A 218 -8.14 15.57 5.57
N GLY A 219 -8.34 15.50 6.89
CA GLY A 219 -9.59 14.93 7.38
C GLY A 219 -9.65 14.73 8.87
N ARG A 220 -10.80 14.17 9.30
CA ARG A 220 -11.11 13.92 10.68
C ARG A 220 -11.93 12.65 10.83
N LEU A 221 -11.67 11.91 11.89
CA LEU A 221 -12.45 10.77 12.33
C LEU A 221 -12.91 11.03 13.77
N ASP A 222 -14.22 11.07 13.97
CA ASP A 222 -14.84 11.24 15.27
C ASP A 222 -15.62 9.98 15.64
N TRP A 223 -15.39 9.42 16.82
CA TRP A 223 -16.29 8.42 17.36
C TRP A 223 -17.62 9.07 17.74
N VAL A 224 -18.72 8.54 17.27
CA VAL A 224 -20.08 9.03 17.55
C VAL A 224 -20.86 7.94 18.28
N GLU A 225 -21.13 8.15 19.58
CA GLU A 225 -21.76 7.16 20.45
C GLU A 225 -23.15 6.76 19.96
N SER A 226 -23.95 7.73 19.49
CA SER A 226 -25.29 7.46 18.96
C SER A 226 -25.33 6.63 17.68
N GLU A 227 -24.21 6.59 16.94
CA GLU A 227 -24.05 5.80 15.71
C GLU A 227 -23.31 4.48 15.97
N PHE A 228 -22.79 4.26 17.19
CA PHE A 228 -21.90 3.18 17.56
C PHE A 228 -20.76 2.96 16.55
N GLY A 229 -20.26 4.08 15.99
CA GLY A 229 -19.30 4.03 14.89
C GLY A 229 -18.53 5.33 14.70
N TRP A 230 -17.68 5.32 13.69
CA TRP A 230 -16.91 6.48 13.29
C TRP A 230 -17.65 7.31 12.26
N ARG A 231 -17.63 8.62 12.46
CA ARG A 231 -17.97 9.60 11.44
C ARG A 231 -16.65 10.15 10.89
N ALA A 232 -16.45 10.00 9.60
CA ALA A 232 -15.24 10.42 8.93
C ALA A 232 -15.55 11.42 7.82
N ALA A 233 -14.73 12.48 7.74
CA ALA A 233 -14.77 13.47 6.69
C ALA A 233 -13.35 13.68 6.14
N PHE A 234 -13.22 13.73 4.83
CA PHE A 234 -11.97 13.83 4.12
C PHE A 234 -12.03 14.89 3.03
N GLU A 235 -10.87 15.44 2.70
CA GLU A 235 -10.71 16.44 1.65
C GLU A 235 -9.42 16.22 0.86
N LEU A 236 -9.52 16.34 -0.46
CA LEU A 236 -8.40 16.31 -1.40
C LEU A 236 -8.66 17.30 -2.54
N GLY A 237 -7.80 18.31 -2.66
CA GLY A 237 -7.89 19.27 -3.76
C GLY A 237 -9.22 20.01 -3.86
N GLY A 238 -9.82 20.37 -2.73
CA GLY A 238 -11.11 21.04 -2.65
C GLY A 238 -12.33 20.11 -2.82
N GLN A 239 -12.12 18.80 -2.98
CA GLN A 239 -13.21 17.83 -3.05
C GLN A 239 -13.34 17.09 -1.73
N SER A 240 -14.54 17.11 -1.15
CA SER A 240 -14.84 16.44 0.12
C SER A 240 -15.63 15.16 -0.06
N TRP A 241 -15.44 14.20 0.85
CA TRP A 241 -16.24 12.98 0.97
C TRP A 241 -16.18 12.47 2.41
N GLY A 242 -17.01 11.51 2.75
CA GLY A 242 -17.04 10.96 4.11
C GLY A 242 -17.91 9.73 4.24
N VAL A 243 -17.99 9.23 5.49
CA VAL A 243 -18.83 8.09 5.87
C VAL A 243 -19.27 8.27 7.33
N SER A 244 -20.47 7.76 7.69
CA SER A 244 -21.01 7.77 9.05
C SER A 244 -21.38 6.37 9.51
N GLY A 245 -21.33 6.14 10.83
CA GLY A 245 -21.67 4.85 11.42
C GLY A 245 -20.72 3.73 11.04
N ALA A 246 -19.53 4.05 10.55
CA ALA A 246 -18.58 3.11 10.00
C ALA A 246 -17.69 2.49 11.10
N SER A 247 -17.25 1.25 10.88
CA SER A 247 -16.08 0.72 11.56
C SER A 247 -14.80 1.49 11.14
N LEU A 248 -13.74 1.36 11.92
CA LEU A 248 -12.47 2.00 11.59
C LEU A 248 -11.92 1.53 10.23
N ASP A 249 -12.07 0.24 9.92
CA ASP A 249 -11.66 -0.33 8.62
C ASP A 249 -12.49 0.25 7.46
N GLU A 250 -13.79 0.43 7.63
CA GLU A 250 -14.65 1.05 6.63
C GLU A 250 -14.31 2.53 6.41
N ALA A 251 -14.04 3.26 7.49
CA ALA A 251 -13.62 4.65 7.39
C ALA A 251 -12.33 4.79 6.58
N PHE A 252 -11.32 3.94 6.81
CA PHE A 252 -10.09 3.98 6.03
C PHE A 252 -10.25 3.45 4.61
N ARG A 253 -11.14 2.47 4.37
CA ARG A 253 -11.51 2.10 3.00
C ARG A 253 -12.15 3.26 2.25
N ALA A 254 -13.04 4.01 2.90
CA ALA A 254 -13.66 5.20 2.32
C ALA A 254 -12.61 6.29 2.02
N LEU A 255 -11.64 6.51 2.93
CA LEU A 255 -10.54 7.44 2.71
C LEU A 255 -9.73 7.06 1.48
N VAL A 256 -9.15 5.85 1.48
CA VAL A 256 -8.19 5.44 0.44
C VAL A 256 -8.90 5.21 -0.89
N GLY A 257 -10.08 4.60 -0.89
CA GLY A 257 -10.89 4.43 -2.10
C GLY A 257 -11.33 5.78 -2.71
N GLY A 258 -11.75 6.72 -1.86
CA GLY A 258 -12.09 8.08 -2.28
C GLY A 258 -10.89 8.86 -2.84
N ALA A 259 -9.72 8.69 -2.26
CA ALA A 259 -8.48 9.26 -2.79
C ALA A 259 -8.09 8.61 -4.13
N ALA A 260 -8.16 7.27 -4.24
CA ALA A 260 -7.88 6.55 -5.49
C ALA A 260 -8.77 7.04 -6.64
N LEU A 261 -10.07 7.19 -6.38
CA LEU A 261 -11.04 7.69 -7.36
C LEU A 261 -10.68 9.07 -7.91
N ARG A 262 -10.15 9.96 -7.05
CA ARG A 262 -9.79 11.34 -7.43
C ARG A 262 -8.42 11.45 -8.09
N LEU A 263 -7.50 10.57 -7.72
CA LEU A 263 -6.12 10.55 -8.21
C LEU A 263 -5.94 9.73 -9.49
N ARG A 264 -6.91 8.88 -9.86
CA ARG A 264 -6.83 8.09 -11.10
C ARG A 264 -6.81 8.99 -12.34
N PRO A 265 -6.16 8.59 -13.43
CA PRO A 265 -6.18 9.34 -14.68
C PRO A 265 -7.62 9.58 -15.16
N GLY A 266 -7.99 10.85 -15.33
CA GLY A 266 -9.34 11.27 -15.67
C GLY A 266 -10.31 11.36 -14.48
N GLY A 267 -9.86 11.15 -13.26
CA GLY A 267 -10.67 11.16 -12.05
C GLY A 267 -11.14 12.54 -11.55
N GLY A 268 -10.68 13.62 -12.17
CA GLY A 268 -11.08 14.98 -11.80
C GLY A 268 -12.45 15.45 -12.31
N ALA A 269 -13.13 14.64 -13.12
CA ALA A 269 -14.49 14.95 -13.54
C ALA A 269 -15.48 14.26 -12.58
N ALA A 270 -16.24 15.04 -11.82
CA ALA A 270 -17.39 14.53 -11.11
C ALA A 270 -18.30 13.79 -12.11
N PRO A 271 -18.90 12.66 -11.75
CA PRO A 271 -19.92 12.04 -12.58
C PRO A 271 -21.05 13.07 -12.79
N ARG A 272 -21.36 13.34 -14.06
CA ARG A 272 -22.50 14.17 -14.46
C ARG A 272 -23.80 13.45 -14.15
#